data_095b2352405a78e6563ae01e5c4f80fb
#
_entry.id   095b2352405a78e6563ae01e5c4f80fb
#
_cell.length_a   1.000
_cell.length_b   1.000
_cell.length_c   1.000
_cell.angle_alpha   90.00
_cell.angle_beta   90.00
_cell.angle_gamma   90.00
#
_symmetry.space_group_name_H-M   'P 1'
#
loop_
_entity.id
_entity.type
_entity.pdbx_description
1 polymer ?
#
loop_
_entity_poly.entity_id
_entity_poly.type
_entity_poly.pdbx_seq_one_letter_code
_entity_poly.pdbx_strand_id
1 'polypeptide(L)'
;MNIDSQNESQSQWEIDSLHSELIFKIQHLMISTLSGCIKNFSVNVSTAGSDFGQVTDLEVIANVNSLTTGHEPRDEHLKSKEFFNVDQYSEIKFEGIFFEKQGMNPPSHLSAYRKDYKLRGKLTIKGISKIILLEGEFGGMSIGVDNKKRAGFTVRGKISREEFGLTWKGLTTAGKLVVSDEVNVVGNLQLIKKD
;
A
#
# COMPACT_ATOMS: atom_id res chain seq x y z
N MET A 1 -3.31 -1.05 46.68
CA MET A 1 -2.82 -1.79 45.52
C MET A 1 -2.76 -0.81 44.37
N ASN A 2 -1.59 -0.27 44.10
CA ASN A 2 -1.37 0.60 42.92
C ASN A 2 -1.28 -0.29 41.69
N ILE A 3 -2.23 -0.14 40.81
CA ILE A 3 -2.13 -0.68 39.46
C ILE A 3 -1.27 0.34 38.73
N ASP A 4 0.05 0.05 38.61
CA ASP A 4 0.92 0.75 37.68
C ASP A 4 0.37 0.49 36.28
N SER A 5 -0.37 1.45 35.75
CA SER A 5 -0.62 1.55 34.32
C SER A 5 0.74 1.80 33.66
N GLN A 6 1.40 0.74 33.20
CA GLN A 6 2.57 0.84 32.35
C GLN A 6 2.16 1.68 31.14
N ASN A 7 2.66 2.90 31.11
CA ASN A 7 2.54 3.81 29.98
C ASN A 7 3.41 3.19 28.87
N GLU A 8 2.84 2.27 28.07
CA GLU A 8 3.54 1.71 26.92
C GLU A 8 3.93 2.87 26.02
N SER A 9 5.24 3.12 25.91
CA SER A 9 5.75 4.22 25.11
C SER A 9 5.35 4.00 23.64
N GLN A 10 4.55 4.90 23.11
CA GLN A 10 4.16 4.89 21.69
C GLN A 10 5.41 5.05 20.83
N SER A 11 5.55 4.22 19.81
CA SER A 11 6.60 4.34 18.81
C SER A 11 6.01 4.84 17.49
N GLN A 12 6.74 5.75 16.86
CA GLN A 12 6.41 6.31 15.55
C GLN A 12 7.34 5.75 14.50
N TRP A 13 6.79 5.42 13.33
CA TRP A 13 7.53 4.88 12.19
C TRP A 13 7.16 5.65 10.93
N GLU A 14 8.13 5.89 10.08
CA GLU A 14 7.95 6.51 8.79
C GLU A 14 8.60 5.71 7.67
N ILE A 15 8.21 5.99 6.42
CA ILE A 15 8.75 5.29 5.26
C ILE A 15 10.22 5.63 5.01
N ASP A 16 11.03 4.63 4.71
CA ASP A 16 12.31 4.78 4.03
C ASP A 16 12.06 4.76 2.52
N SER A 17 11.94 5.94 1.94
CA SER A 17 11.57 6.09 0.52
C SER A 17 12.62 5.56 -0.46
N LEU A 18 13.88 5.42 -0.03
CA LEU A 18 14.97 4.87 -0.86
C LEU A 18 14.88 3.35 -1.00
N HIS A 19 14.27 2.67 -0.02
CA HIS A 19 14.18 1.21 0.04
C HIS A 19 12.73 0.73 0.00
N SER A 20 11.83 1.56 -0.54
CA SER A 20 10.41 1.25 -0.60
C SER A 20 9.83 1.56 -1.97
N GLU A 21 8.81 0.80 -2.36
CA GLU A 21 8.11 0.99 -3.62
C GLU A 21 6.62 0.70 -3.49
N LEU A 22 5.81 1.44 -4.24
CA LEU A 22 4.37 1.24 -4.36
C LEU A 22 4.03 0.95 -5.82
N ILE A 23 3.66 -0.29 -6.11
CA ILE A 23 3.46 -0.83 -7.45
C ILE A 23 1.99 -1.16 -7.66
N PHE A 24 1.50 -0.92 -8.87
CA PHE A 24 0.23 -1.47 -9.33
C PHE A 24 0.41 -2.30 -10.60
N LYS A 25 -0.45 -3.30 -10.79
CA LYS A 25 -0.45 -4.18 -11.96
C LYS A 25 -1.86 -4.37 -12.47
N ILE A 26 -2.04 -4.29 -13.77
CA ILE A 26 -3.32 -4.43 -14.44
C ILE A 26 -3.17 -5.31 -15.68
N GLN A 27 -4.17 -6.11 -16.00
CA GLN A 27 -4.18 -6.91 -17.23
C GLN A 27 -4.53 -6.03 -18.44
N HIS A 28 -3.73 -6.16 -19.50
CA HIS A 28 -3.92 -5.51 -20.79
C HIS A 28 -4.30 -6.55 -21.84
N LEU A 29 -5.41 -6.30 -22.54
CA LEU A 29 -6.00 -7.20 -23.55
C LEU A 29 -6.25 -8.63 -23.03
N MET A 30 -6.20 -8.86 -21.73
CA MET A 30 -6.27 -10.17 -21.06
C MET A 30 -5.15 -11.15 -21.44
N ILE A 31 -4.05 -10.66 -22.04
CA ILE A 31 -2.92 -11.47 -22.50
C ILE A 31 -1.58 -11.05 -21.90
N SER A 32 -1.48 -9.84 -21.36
CA SER A 32 -0.25 -9.32 -20.73
C SER A 32 -0.57 -8.50 -19.49
N THR A 33 0.43 -8.30 -18.66
CA THR A 33 0.33 -7.47 -17.47
C THR A 33 1.14 -6.19 -17.67
N LEU A 34 0.49 -5.04 -17.50
CA LEU A 34 1.15 -3.75 -17.38
C LEU A 34 1.40 -3.46 -15.91
N SER A 35 2.59 -2.94 -15.62
CA SER A 35 2.96 -2.47 -14.29
C SER A 35 3.22 -0.97 -14.32
N GLY A 36 2.94 -0.31 -13.21
CA GLY A 36 3.34 1.05 -12.94
C GLY A 36 3.63 1.21 -11.46
N CYS A 37 4.19 2.35 -11.10
CA CYS A 37 4.45 2.70 -9.69
C CYS A 37 4.07 4.15 -9.40
N ILE A 38 3.88 4.45 -8.12
CA ILE A 38 3.78 5.82 -7.60
C ILE A 38 5.08 6.08 -6.83
N LYS A 39 5.88 7.03 -7.30
CA LYS A 39 7.23 7.29 -6.78
C LYS A 39 7.22 8.06 -5.45
N ASN A 40 6.30 9.02 -5.31
CA ASN A 40 6.23 9.87 -4.14
C ASN A 40 5.06 9.46 -3.27
N PHE A 41 5.34 8.85 -2.14
CA PHE A 41 4.35 8.47 -1.15
C PHE A 41 4.94 8.53 0.26
N SER A 42 4.08 8.68 1.25
CA SER A 42 4.42 8.62 2.66
C SER A 42 3.67 7.49 3.33
N VAL A 43 4.29 6.91 4.34
CA VAL A 43 3.66 5.94 5.26
C VAL A 43 4.03 6.36 6.67
N ASN A 44 3.04 6.56 7.50
CA ASN A 44 3.20 6.83 8.92
C ASN A 44 2.48 5.74 9.71
N VAL A 45 3.17 5.16 10.68
CA VAL A 45 2.62 4.12 11.55
C VAL A 45 2.91 4.47 12.99
N SER A 46 1.91 4.32 13.86
CA SER A 46 2.07 4.40 15.30
C SER A 46 1.84 3.02 15.91
N THR A 47 2.68 2.63 16.86
CA THR A 47 2.54 1.36 17.56
C THR A 47 2.53 1.60 19.08
N ALA A 48 1.77 0.79 19.83
CA ALA A 48 1.95 0.67 21.25
C ALA A 48 3.18 -0.23 21.49
N GLY A 49 4.18 0.30 22.17
CA GLY A 49 5.46 -0.40 22.33
C GLY A 49 6.40 -0.26 21.14
N SER A 50 7.40 -1.12 21.09
CA SER A 50 8.53 -1.02 20.14
C SER A 50 8.41 -1.96 18.92
N ASP A 51 7.32 -2.66 18.78
CA ASP A 51 7.07 -3.62 17.69
C ASP A 51 5.71 -3.37 17.01
N PHE A 52 5.40 -4.18 16.01
CA PHE A 52 4.14 -4.12 15.27
C PHE A 52 3.07 -5.09 15.81
N GLY A 53 3.18 -5.50 17.05
CA GLY A 53 2.18 -6.34 17.73
C GLY A 53 0.85 -5.60 17.90
N GLN A 54 0.91 -4.29 18.08
CA GLN A 54 -0.26 -3.44 18.26
C GLN A 54 -0.07 -2.10 17.51
N VAL A 55 -0.61 -2.03 16.30
CA VAL A 55 -0.65 -0.79 15.51
C VAL A 55 -1.84 0.04 15.98
N THR A 56 -1.60 1.29 16.33
CA THR A 56 -2.62 2.23 16.85
C THR A 56 -3.06 3.24 15.81
N ASP A 57 -2.19 3.51 14.81
CA ASP A 57 -2.51 4.39 13.69
C ASP A 57 -1.70 3.97 12.45
N LEU A 58 -2.28 4.10 11.27
CA LEU A 58 -1.65 3.82 9.99
C LEU A 58 -2.24 4.73 8.91
N GLU A 59 -1.39 5.55 8.32
CA GLU A 59 -1.74 6.40 7.18
C GLU A 59 -0.76 6.22 6.04
N VAL A 60 -1.31 6.12 4.82
CA VAL A 60 -0.54 6.16 3.57
C VAL A 60 -1.11 7.26 2.69
N ILE A 61 -0.25 8.15 2.18
CA ILE A 61 -0.60 9.17 1.20
C ILE A 61 0.32 9.00 0.00
N ALA A 62 -0.27 8.82 -1.19
CA ALA A 62 0.47 8.62 -2.43
C ALA A 62 0.12 9.73 -3.44
N ASN A 63 1.13 10.45 -3.93
CA ASN A 63 0.97 11.54 -4.89
C ASN A 63 0.81 10.98 -6.31
N VAL A 64 -0.39 11.12 -6.86
CA VAL A 64 -0.76 10.59 -8.20
C VAL A 64 0.05 11.24 -9.32
N ASN A 65 0.53 12.48 -9.17
CA ASN A 65 1.38 13.14 -10.17
C ASN A 65 2.72 12.40 -10.38
N SER A 66 3.16 11.63 -9.39
CA SER A 66 4.39 10.82 -9.47
C SER A 66 4.17 9.43 -10.06
N LEU A 67 2.94 9.13 -10.52
CA LEU A 67 2.60 7.89 -11.19
C LEU A 67 3.38 7.76 -12.51
N THR A 68 3.94 6.59 -12.72
CA THR A 68 4.58 6.24 -13.99
C THR A 68 4.41 4.77 -14.33
N THR A 69 4.28 4.50 -15.61
CA THR A 69 4.26 3.16 -16.19
C THR A 69 5.46 2.95 -17.15
N GLY A 70 6.38 3.93 -17.18
CA GLY A 70 7.52 3.95 -18.10
C GLY A 70 7.17 4.33 -19.55
N HIS A 71 5.97 4.88 -19.78
CA HIS A 71 5.52 5.32 -21.10
C HIS A 71 4.76 6.65 -20.98
N GLU A 72 5.43 7.75 -21.32
CA GLU A 72 4.95 9.12 -21.08
C GLU A 72 3.53 9.39 -21.60
N PRO A 73 3.14 9.07 -22.88
CA PRO A 73 1.78 9.32 -23.35
C PRO A 73 0.72 8.60 -22.53
N ARG A 74 1.00 7.40 -22.03
CA ARG A 74 0.08 6.66 -21.15
C ARG A 74 0.02 7.29 -19.77
N ASP A 75 1.15 7.73 -19.22
CA ASP A 75 1.21 8.37 -17.90
C ASP A 75 0.42 9.68 -17.92
N GLU A 76 0.51 10.48 -18.97
CA GLU A 76 -0.30 11.69 -19.14
C GLU A 76 -1.81 11.39 -19.27
N HIS A 77 -2.18 10.34 -20.02
CA HIS A 77 -3.58 9.92 -20.08
C HIS A 77 -4.10 9.46 -18.72
N LEU A 78 -3.30 8.70 -17.94
CA LEU A 78 -3.68 8.29 -16.60
C LEU A 78 -3.90 9.48 -15.67
N LYS A 79 -3.11 10.55 -15.78
CA LYS A 79 -3.26 11.78 -14.99
C LYS A 79 -4.44 12.66 -15.42
N SER A 80 -4.89 12.52 -16.67
CA SER A 80 -5.92 13.36 -17.25
C SER A 80 -7.29 13.25 -16.57
N LYS A 81 -8.23 14.15 -16.95
CA LYS A 81 -9.62 14.17 -16.45
C LYS A 81 -10.40 12.88 -16.75
N GLU A 82 -9.99 12.14 -17.80
CA GLU A 82 -10.62 10.87 -18.18
C GLU A 82 -10.29 9.74 -17.19
N PHE A 83 -9.20 9.89 -16.41
CA PHE A 83 -8.75 8.89 -15.45
C PHE A 83 -8.70 9.44 -14.04
N PHE A 84 -7.49 9.74 -13.51
CA PHE A 84 -7.32 10.19 -12.13
C PHE A 84 -7.76 11.64 -11.90
N ASN A 85 -7.72 12.50 -12.94
CA ASN A 85 -8.01 13.93 -12.82
C ASN A 85 -7.14 14.58 -11.72
N VAL A 86 -5.83 14.50 -11.88
CA VAL A 86 -4.87 14.90 -10.85
C VAL A 86 -4.92 16.37 -10.46
N ASP A 87 -5.44 17.25 -11.34
CA ASP A 87 -5.67 18.65 -11.04
C ASP A 87 -6.67 18.83 -9.88
N GLN A 88 -7.61 17.91 -9.73
CA GLN A 88 -8.62 17.92 -8.66
C GLN A 88 -8.32 16.90 -7.57
N TYR A 89 -7.69 15.78 -7.89
CA TYR A 89 -7.44 14.66 -7.00
C TYR A 89 -5.98 14.22 -7.10
N SER A 90 -5.10 15.00 -6.47
CA SER A 90 -3.65 14.77 -6.53
C SER A 90 -3.16 13.62 -5.67
N GLU A 91 -4.01 13.08 -4.78
CA GLU A 91 -3.62 12.09 -3.79
C GLU A 91 -4.54 10.87 -3.76
N ILE A 92 -3.93 9.71 -3.50
CA ILE A 92 -4.59 8.49 -3.03
C ILE A 92 -4.27 8.38 -1.54
N LYS A 93 -5.29 8.15 -0.71
CA LYS A 93 -5.14 8.03 0.73
C LYS A 93 -5.64 6.68 1.24
N PHE A 94 -4.86 6.03 2.11
CA PHE A 94 -5.29 4.85 2.85
C PHE A 94 -5.15 5.12 4.35
N GLU A 95 -6.25 4.91 5.08
CA GLU A 95 -6.34 5.06 6.53
C GLU A 95 -6.63 3.68 7.13
N GLY A 96 -5.71 3.16 7.91
CA GLY A 96 -5.87 1.87 8.59
C GLY A 96 -6.96 1.96 9.66
N ILE A 97 -7.87 0.96 9.69
CA ILE A 97 -8.93 0.84 10.69
C ILE A 97 -8.62 -0.31 11.62
N PHE A 98 -8.08 -1.38 11.09
CA PHE A 98 -7.82 -2.60 11.83
C PHE A 98 -6.59 -3.31 11.25
N PHE A 99 -5.72 -3.73 12.15
CA PHE A 99 -4.49 -4.45 11.84
C PHE A 99 -4.45 -5.72 12.67
N GLU A 100 -4.65 -6.87 12.05
CA GLU A 100 -4.71 -8.16 12.72
C GLU A 100 -3.54 -9.03 12.31
N LYS A 101 -2.77 -9.47 13.31
CA LYS A 101 -1.77 -10.49 13.12
C LYS A 101 -2.44 -11.84 13.02
N GLN A 102 -2.31 -12.50 11.89
CA GLN A 102 -2.78 -13.87 11.72
C GLN A 102 -1.89 -14.85 12.49
N GLY A 103 -2.50 -15.93 12.98
CA GLY A 103 -1.74 -17.00 13.65
C GLY A 103 -0.68 -17.60 12.73
N MET A 104 0.39 -18.13 13.30
CA MET A 104 1.42 -18.82 12.54
C MET A 104 0.78 -19.95 11.73
N ASN A 105 0.81 -19.87 10.39
CA ASN A 105 0.68 -21.06 9.57
C ASN A 105 1.88 -21.95 9.84
N PRO A 106 1.71 -23.28 10.01
CA PRO A 106 2.83 -24.17 10.23
C PRO A 106 3.83 -24.03 9.07
N PRO A 107 5.13 -24.05 9.35
CA PRO A 107 6.15 -23.77 8.36
C PRO A 107 6.16 -24.82 7.25
N SER A 108 5.97 -24.41 6.02
CA SER A 108 6.67 -25.06 4.92
C SER A 108 8.16 -24.74 5.09
N HIS A 109 9.03 -25.69 4.94
CA HIS A 109 10.42 -25.73 5.38
C HIS A 109 11.38 -24.54 5.09
N LEU A 110 10.88 -23.40 4.58
CA LEU A 110 11.69 -22.22 4.21
C LEU A 110 11.10 -20.87 4.67
N SER A 111 9.97 -20.81 5.40
CA SER A 111 9.36 -19.54 5.82
C SER A 111 9.02 -19.48 7.31
N ALA A 112 9.85 -20.03 8.17
CA ALA A 112 9.58 -20.31 9.59
C ALA A 112 9.25 -19.10 10.48
N TYR A 113 9.29 -17.84 9.95
CA TYR A 113 9.12 -16.64 10.77
C TYR A 113 8.30 -15.52 10.11
N ARG A 114 7.59 -15.78 9.00
CA ARG A 114 6.74 -14.77 8.39
C ARG A 114 5.44 -14.64 9.19
N LYS A 115 5.21 -13.46 9.71
CA LYS A 115 3.98 -13.10 10.41
C LYS A 115 3.07 -12.44 9.40
N ASP A 116 2.01 -13.13 9.03
CA ASP A 116 1.01 -12.58 8.12
C ASP A 116 0.07 -11.64 8.88
N TYR A 117 -0.27 -10.54 8.26
CA TYR A 117 -1.17 -9.54 8.79
C TYR A 117 -2.32 -9.31 7.83
N LYS A 118 -3.50 -9.06 8.35
CA LYS A 118 -4.63 -8.50 7.62
C LYS A 118 -4.82 -7.04 7.99
N LEU A 119 -4.80 -6.18 6.99
CA LEU A 119 -5.05 -4.76 7.13
C LEU A 119 -6.42 -4.44 6.55
N ARG A 120 -7.33 -3.98 7.37
CA ARG A 120 -8.59 -3.39 6.93
C ARG A 120 -8.48 -1.89 7.04
N GLY A 121 -8.79 -1.15 5.96
CA GLY A 121 -8.69 0.30 5.97
C GLY A 121 -9.59 0.96 4.94
N LYS A 122 -9.69 2.28 5.06
CA LYS A 122 -10.42 3.13 4.14
C LYS A 122 -9.46 3.62 3.06
N LEU A 123 -9.64 3.15 1.82
CA LEU A 123 -8.95 3.65 0.65
C LEU A 123 -9.78 4.74 -0.01
N THR A 124 -9.17 5.87 -0.29
CA THR A 124 -9.78 6.98 -1.01
C THR A 124 -9.01 7.24 -2.30
N ILE A 125 -9.70 7.14 -3.43
CA ILE A 125 -9.19 7.45 -4.77
C ILE A 125 -10.21 8.34 -5.47
N LYS A 126 -9.77 9.41 -6.09
CA LYS A 126 -10.64 10.34 -6.84
C LYS A 126 -11.86 10.83 -6.02
N GLY A 127 -11.66 11.06 -4.72
CA GLY A 127 -12.71 11.49 -3.79
C GLY A 127 -13.69 10.39 -3.36
N ILE A 128 -13.58 9.17 -3.90
CA ILE A 128 -14.43 8.03 -3.52
C ILE A 128 -13.70 7.18 -2.49
N SER A 129 -14.36 6.90 -1.38
CA SER A 129 -13.81 6.09 -0.28
C SER A 129 -14.48 4.73 -0.18
N LYS A 130 -13.69 3.68 -0.03
CA LYS A 130 -14.14 2.30 0.18
C LYS A 130 -13.34 1.63 1.28
N ILE A 131 -13.98 0.71 1.98
CA ILE A 131 -13.26 -0.19 2.90
C ILE A 131 -12.68 -1.34 2.08
N ILE A 132 -11.37 -1.51 2.19
CA ILE A 132 -10.65 -2.60 1.52
C ILE A 132 -9.93 -3.48 2.54
N LEU A 133 -9.58 -4.69 2.11
CA LEU A 133 -8.74 -5.62 2.85
C LEU A 133 -7.42 -5.80 2.09
N LEU A 134 -6.32 -5.63 2.79
CA LEU A 134 -4.96 -5.89 2.29
C LEU A 134 -4.33 -7.01 3.12
N GLU A 135 -3.45 -7.77 2.50
CA GLU A 135 -2.62 -8.78 3.15
C GLU A 135 -1.21 -8.24 3.35
N GLY A 136 -0.67 -8.38 4.55
CA GLY A 136 0.67 -7.93 4.90
C GLY A 136 1.56 -9.10 5.33
N GLU A 137 2.77 -9.13 4.81
CA GLU A 137 3.84 -10.03 5.21
C GLU A 137 4.92 -9.23 5.93
N PHE A 138 5.29 -9.64 7.14
CA PHE A 138 6.35 -9.00 7.90
C PHE A 138 7.71 -9.63 7.58
N GLY A 139 8.59 -8.86 6.98
CA GLY A 139 9.94 -9.28 6.59
C GLY A 139 10.95 -9.33 7.75
N GLY A 140 10.59 -8.75 8.91
CA GLY A 140 11.47 -8.69 10.08
C GLY A 140 11.89 -7.27 10.46
N MET A 141 12.71 -7.19 11.49
CA MET A 141 13.31 -5.94 11.99
C MET A 141 14.84 -6.04 11.99
N SER A 142 15.50 -4.92 11.73
CA SER A 142 16.96 -4.81 11.76
C SER A 142 17.38 -3.43 12.27
N ILE A 143 18.66 -3.28 12.63
CA ILE A 143 19.28 -1.99 12.92
C ILE A 143 20.17 -1.65 11.72
N GLY A 144 19.98 -0.48 11.15
CA GLY A 144 20.77 0.01 10.02
C GLY A 144 22.15 0.50 10.44
N VAL A 145 22.96 0.85 9.44
CA VAL A 145 24.32 1.40 9.66
C VAL A 145 24.30 2.76 10.37
N ASP A 146 23.19 3.47 10.30
CA ASP A 146 22.88 4.72 11.00
C ASP A 146 22.34 4.51 12.43
N ASN A 147 22.37 3.28 12.92
CA ASN A 147 21.88 2.84 14.24
C ASN A 147 20.36 3.01 14.42
N LYS A 148 19.59 3.26 13.36
CA LYS A 148 18.13 3.35 13.42
C LYS A 148 17.48 1.99 13.23
N LYS A 149 16.40 1.73 14.00
CA LYS A 149 15.58 0.52 13.84
C LYS A 149 14.77 0.61 12.55
N ARG A 150 14.76 -0.48 11.80
CA ARG A 150 14.00 -0.65 10.57
C ARG A 150 13.11 -1.88 10.65
N ALA A 151 11.97 -1.81 9.96
CA ALA A 151 11.04 -2.92 9.82
C ALA A 151 10.62 -3.06 8.36
N GLY A 152 10.65 -4.28 7.82
CA GLY A 152 10.27 -4.58 6.44
C GLY A 152 8.87 -5.19 6.35
N PHE A 153 8.09 -4.75 5.37
CA PHE A 153 6.77 -5.28 5.05
C PHE A 153 6.57 -5.44 3.55
N THR A 154 5.87 -6.49 3.15
CA THR A 154 5.26 -6.56 1.83
C THR A 154 3.75 -6.58 2.00
N VAL A 155 3.05 -5.63 1.40
CA VAL A 155 1.59 -5.49 1.46
C VAL A 155 1.01 -5.75 0.08
N ARG A 156 -0.05 -6.54 -0.02
CA ARG A 156 -0.71 -6.89 -1.28
C ARG A 156 -2.21 -6.73 -1.17
N GLY A 157 -2.84 -6.36 -2.27
CA GLY A 157 -4.29 -6.31 -2.36
C GLY A 157 -4.79 -6.22 -3.78
N LYS A 158 -6.10 -6.32 -3.93
CA LYS A 158 -6.83 -6.17 -5.19
C LYS A 158 -7.91 -5.12 -5.01
N ILE A 159 -8.04 -4.24 -5.97
CA ILE A 159 -9.09 -3.22 -6.02
C ILE A 159 -9.80 -3.26 -7.37
N SER A 160 -11.09 -2.94 -7.41
CA SER A 160 -11.81 -2.59 -8.63
C SER A 160 -11.60 -1.11 -8.91
N ARG A 161 -10.98 -0.77 -10.03
CA ARG A 161 -10.77 0.63 -10.43
C ARG A 161 -12.09 1.35 -10.72
N GLU A 162 -13.09 0.62 -11.25
CA GLU A 162 -14.40 1.17 -11.57
C GLU A 162 -15.15 1.62 -10.30
N GLU A 163 -14.98 0.93 -9.18
CA GLU A 163 -15.56 1.31 -7.89
C GLU A 163 -15.04 2.67 -7.36
N PHE A 164 -13.90 3.12 -7.86
CA PHE A 164 -13.32 4.43 -7.53
C PHE A 164 -13.51 5.47 -8.66
N GLY A 165 -14.45 5.22 -9.58
CA GLY A 165 -14.74 6.17 -10.65
C GLY A 165 -13.66 6.24 -11.75
N LEU A 166 -12.76 5.28 -11.84
CA LEU A 166 -11.77 5.14 -12.91
C LEU A 166 -12.38 4.28 -14.03
N THR A 167 -13.40 4.81 -14.67
CA THR A 167 -14.33 4.07 -15.55
C THR A 167 -13.97 4.08 -17.02
N TRP A 168 -12.82 4.65 -17.41
CA TRP A 168 -12.39 4.63 -18.81
C TRP A 168 -12.37 3.19 -19.37
N LYS A 169 -13.02 3.01 -20.52
CA LYS A 169 -13.19 1.72 -21.21
C LYS A 169 -12.71 1.84 -22.63
N GLY A 170 -11.41 1.60 -22.85
CA GLY A 170 -10.94 1.32 -24.22
C GLY A 170 -11.46 -0.03 -24.68
N LEU A 171 -12.03 -0.06 -25.88
CA LEU A 171 -12.46 -1.30 -26.53
C LEU A 171 -11.59 -1.57 -27.76
N THR A 172 -11.29 -2.84 -27.99
CA THR A 172 -10.71 -3.29 -29.25
C THR A 172 -11.76 -3.24 -30.36
N THR A 173 -11.35 -3.38 -31.61
CA THR A 173 -12.27 -3.52 -32.77
C THR A 173 -13.22 -4.70 -32.62
N ALA A 174 -12.85 -5.71 -31.84
CA ALA A 174 -13.68 -6.88 -31.51
C ALA A 174 -14.55 -6.68 -30.25
N GLY A 175 -14.64 -5.44 -29.70
CA GLY A 175 -15.46 -5.12 -28.55
C GLY A 175 -14.92 -5.64 -27.20
N LYS A 176 -13.67 -6.11 -27.13
CA LYS A 176 -13.06 -6.57 -25.89
C LYS A 176 -12.43 -5.41 -25.11
N LEU A 177 -12.47 -5.48 -23.78
CA LEU A 177 -11.82 -4.49 -22.91
C LEU A 177 -10.31 -4.47 -23.13
N VAL A 178 -9.75 -3.26 -23.24
CA VAL A 178 -8.29 -3.04 -23.33
C VAL A 178 -7.60 -3.26 -22.00
N VAL A 179 -8.24 -2.90 -20.88
CA VAL A 179 -7.71 -3.08 -19.51
C VAL A 179 -8.76 -3.70 -18.60
N SER A 180 -8.32 -4.55 -17.68
CA SER A 180 -9.20 -5.17 -16.68
C SER A 180 -9.73 -4.13 -15.68
N ASP A 181 -10.80 -4.50 -14.97
CA ASP A 181 -11.27 -3.74 -13.82
C ASP A 181 -10.39 -3.99 -12.59
N GLU A 182 -9.99 -5.25 -12.35
CA GLU A 182 -9.14 -5.61 -11.23
C GLU A 182 -7.73 -5.05 -11.40
N VAL A 183 -7.26 -4.35 -10.37
CA VAL A 183 -5.90 -3.84 -10.22
C VAL A 183 -5.26 -4.49 -8.99
N ASN A 184 -4.12 -5.15 -9.19
CA ASN A 184 -3.32 -5.68 -8.10
C ASN A 184 -2.38 -4.58 -7.59
N VAL A 185 -2.37 -4.35 -6.27
CA VAL A 185 -1.48 -3.38 -5.62
C VAL A 185 -0.48 -4.12 -4.75
N VAL A 186 0.77 -3.65 -4.77
CA VAL A 186 1.87 -4.19 -3.98
C VAL A 186 2.68 -3.04 -3.40
N GLY A 187 2.86 -3.04 -2.09
CA GLY A 187 3.80 -2.17 -1.38
C GLY A 187 4.94 -3.01 -0.82
N ASN A 188 6.17 -2.78 -1.27
CA ASN A 188 7.37 -3.28 -0.60
C ASN A 188 7.91 -2.12 0.24
N LEU A 189 7.78 -2.22 1.54
CA LEU A 189 7.93 -1.10 2.46
C LEU A 189 9.03 -1.37 3.48
N GLN A 190 9.93 -0.44 3.64
CA GLN A 190 10.85 -0.38 4.75
C GLN A 190 10.50 0.84 5.61
N LEU A 191 10.21 0.61 6.87
CA LEU A 191 9.89 1.66 7.83
C LEU A 191 11.10 1.93 8.73
N ILE A 192 11.30 3.19 9.09
CA ILE A 192 12.33 3.64 10.04
C ILE A 192 11.62 4.14 11.29
N LYS A 193 12.09 3.69 12.46
CA LYS A 193 11.61 4.22 13.73
C LYS A 193 12.08 5.65 13.90
N LYS A 194 11.14 6.54 14.24
CA LYS A 194 11.46 7.92 14.64
C LYS A 194 12.06 7.94 16.04
N ASP A 195 12.94 8.89 16.28
CA ASP A 195 13.58 9.14 17.59
C ASP A 195 12.58 9.71 18.58
#